data_9990f530bc1113062857ae436da852b9
#
_entry.id   9990f530bc1113062857ae436da852b9
#
_cell.length_a   1.000
_cell.length_b   1.000
_cell.length_c   1.000
_cell.angle_alpha   90.00
_cell.angle_beta   90.00
_cell.angle_gamma   90.00
#
_symmetry.space_group_name_H-M   'P 1'
#
loop_
_entity.id
_entity.type
_entity.pdbx_description
1 polymer ?
#
loop_
_entity_poly.entity_id
_entity_poly.type
_entity_poly.pdbx_seq_one_letter_code
_entity_poly.pdbx_strand_id
1 'polypeptide(L)'
;MAVLLAAPQLLTWSVPQTVKGGSLRLQFNWVNWNGGGLIDGYFWFWIKNVGPVYLFLLPGALFAKKRGRAFALGAGLVWLVAELILFQPNVYDNNKLFYVAYMTLLPLAATYLVTLYDRMRGLPGRRLLAGVFAIVCVLSGALSVAREVRSDYQLYSAEAVQAAQWIDEHAPQDAVVLTSDNHNNAVSSLAGRKIVCGTASFLYYHGVDYSAQRSAQRAMFEQPGESAELFSQYGVDYIYISGYERANYAVDEETIANSYPLVYENDEVKLYAVSSRAVGRLSLHPLATAG
;
A
#
# COMPACT_ATOMS: atom_id res chain seq x y z
N MET A 1 -23.95 -10.35 -16.04
CA MET A 1 -23.10 -9.55 -16.97
C MET A 1 -21.76 -9.18 -16.33
N ALA A 2 -21.70 -8.46 -15.18
CA ALA A 2 -20.42 -8.05 -14.54
C ALA A 2 -19.45 -9.23 -14.28
N VAL A 3 -19.94 -10.36 -13.75
CA VAL A 3 -19.14 -11.55 -13.50
C VAL A 3 -18.56 -12.12 -14.81
N LEU A 4 -19.34 -12.15 -15.89
CA LEU A 4 -18.87 -12.64 -17.20
C LEU A 4 -17.77 -11.75 -17.79
N LEU A 5 -17.87 -10.44 -17.59
CA LEU A 5 -16.84 -9.48 -18.04
C LEU A 5 -15.55 -9.57 -17.20
N ALA A 6 -15.68 -9.82 -15.91
CA ALA A 6 -14.54 -9.95 -15.00
C ALA A 6 -13.91 -11.36 -15.02
N ALA A 7 -14.65 -12.39 -15.48
CA ALA A 7 -14.22 -13.79 -15.41
C ALA A 7 -12.84 -14.05 -16.06
N PRO A 8 -12.51 -13.54 -17.26
CA PRO A 8 -11.20 -13.78 -17.84
C PRO A 8 -10.06 -13.30 -16.94
N GLN A 9 -10.18 -12.10 -16.39
CA GLN A 9 -9.16 -11.53 -15.50
C GLN A 9 -9.10 -12.28 -14.16
N LEU A 10 -10.25 -12.60 -13.58
CA LEU A 10 -10.32 -13.37 -12.32
C LEU A 10 -9.69 -14.75 -12.47
N LEU A 11 -10.03 -15.49 -13.54
CA LEU A 11 -9.54 -16.83 -13.78
C LEU A 11 -8.05 -16.87 -14.17
N THR A 12 -7.57 -15.84 -14.88
CA THR A 12 -6.19 -15.81 -15.35
C THR A 12 -5.21 -15.32 -14.27
N TRP A 13 -5.61 -14.35 -13.44
CA TRP A 13 -4.72 -13.70 -12.48
C TRP A 13 -5.09 -13.97 -11.03
N SER A 14 -6.32 -13.66 -10.63
CA SER A 14 -6.70 -13.66 -9.20
C SER A 14 -6.79 -15.06 -8.62
N VAL A 15 -7.45 -15.98 -9.31
CA VAL A 15 -7.63 -17.36 -8.83
C VAL A 15 -6.29 -18.11 -8.71
N PRO A 16 -5.40 -18.11 -9.74
CA PRO A 16 -4.12 -18.78 -9.62
C PRO A 16 -3.24 -18.24 -8.49
N GLN A 17 -3.23 -16.93 -8.29
CA GLN A 17 -2.47 -16.31 -7.18
C GLN A 17 -3.03 -16.72 -5.82
N THR A 18 -4.35 -16.70 -5.68
CA THR A 18 -5.02 -17.08 -4.43
C THR A 18 -4.79 -18.54 -4.07
N VAL A 19 -4.84 -19.44 -5.07
CA VAL A 19 -4.61 -20.88 -4.88
C VAL A 19 -3.13 -21.16 -4.56
N LYS A 20 -2.19 -20.57 -5.30
CA LYS A 20 -0.76 -20.76 -5.04
C LYS A 20 -0.34 -20.21 -3.68
N GLY A 21 -0.90 -19.06 -3.27
CA GLY A 21 -0.58 -18.42 -1.99
C GLY A 21 -1.25 -19.07 -0.78
N GLY A 22 -2.18 -20.05 -0.95
CA GLY A 22 -2.90 -20.68 0.16
C GLY A 22 -3.74 -19.70 0.99
N SER A 23 -4.05 -18.54 0.45
CA SER A 23 -4.68 -17.43 1.17
C SER A 23 -6.20 -17.55 1.28
N LEU A 24 -6.85 -18.24 0.32
CA LEU A 24 -8.28 -18.44 0.35
C LEU A 24 -8.65 -19.43 1.46
N ARG A 25 -9.24 -18.94 2.52
CA ARG A 25 -9.65 -19.77 3.65
C ARG A 25 -10.91 -19.27 4.32
N LEU A 26 -11.67 -20.19 4.91
CA LEU A 26 -12.79 -19.87 5.80
C LEU A 26 -12.22 -19.54 7.20
N GLN A 27 -12.47 -18.33 7.65
CA GLN A 27 -12.02 -17.89 8.97
C GLN A 27 -12.95 -16.80 9.49
N PHE A 28 -13.82 -17.13 10.43
CA PHE A 28 -14.68 -16.15 11.08
C PHE A 28 -13.88 -15.20 11.98
N ASN A 29 -14.30 -13.94 12.02
CA ASN A 29 -13.71 -12.88 12.88
C ASN A 29 -12.19 -12.69 12.67
N TRP A 30 -11.69 -12.95 11.46
CA TRP A 30 -10.27 -12.83 11.12
C TRP A 30 -9.73 -11.40 11.29
N VAL A 31 -10.60 -10.38 11.16
CA VAL A 31 -10.24 -8.97 11.30
C VAL A 31 -9.92 -8.59 12.75
N ASN A 32 -10.47 -9.30 13.73
CA ASN A 32 -10.18 -9.12 15.12
C ASN A 32 -9.11 -10.13 15.57
N TRP A 33 -7.87 -9.84 15.25
CA TRP A 33 -6.72 -10.72 15.48
C TRP A 33 -6.59 -11.24 16.93
N ASN A 34 -7.01 -10.43 17.91
CA ASN A 34 -6.98 -10.78 19.33
C ASN A 34 -8.35 -11.27 19.83
N GLY A 35 -9.17 -11.82 18.94
CA GLY A 35 -10.56 -12.16 19.20
C GLY A 35 -10.76 -12.96 20.49
N GLY A 36 -11.45 -12.32 21.44
CA GLY A 36 -12.02 -12.97 22.61
C GLY A 36 -13.35 -13.65 22.28
N GLY A 37 -14.24 -13.75 23.26
CA GLY A 37 -15.60 -14.25 23.08
C GLY A 37 -16.43 -13.39 22.12
N LEU A 38 -17.63 -13.85 21.81
CA LEU A 38 -18.51 -13.19 20.84
C LEU A 38 -18.82 -11.74 21.22
N ILE A 39 -19.10 -11.46 22.48
CA ILE A 39 -19.45 -10.10 22.93
C ILE A 39 -18.18 -9.25 23.07
N ASP A 40 -17.19 -9.70 23.83
CA ASP A 40 -15.96 -8.95 24.10
C ASP A 40 -15.02 -8.89 22.90
N GLY A 41 -14.99 -9.94 22.08
CA GLY A 41 -14.20 -10.00 20.88
C GLY A 41 -14.86 -9.33 19.68
N TYR A 42 -15.99 -9.89 19.23
CA TYR A 42 -16.61 -9.53 17.96
C TYR A 42 -17.34 -8.18 18.01
N PHE A 43 -18.39 -8.05 18.83
CA PHE A 43 -19.22 -6.84 18.82
C PHE A 43 -18.47 -5.63 19.34
N TRP A 44 -17.65 -5.80 20.35
CA TRP A 44 -16.85 -4.70 20.89
C TRP A 44 -15.75 -4.24 19.92
N PHE A 45 -15.17 -5.15 19.15
CA PHE A 45 -14.27 -4.80 18.07
C PHE A 45 -14.94 -3.86 17.08
N TRP A 46 -16.12 -4.21 16.59
CA TRP A 46 -16.84 -3.37 15.61
C TRP A 46 -17.29 -2.03 16.20
N ILE A 47 -17.77 -1.99 17.45
CA ILE A 47 -18.10 -0.74 18.13
C ILE A 47 -16.89 0.19 18.24
N LYS A 48 -15.72 -0.34 18.61
CA LYS A 48 -14.49 0.46 18.69
C LYS A 48 -14.02 1.00 17.32
N ASN A 49 -14.17 0.22 16.28
CA ASN A 49 -13.66 0.58 14.94
C ASN A 49 -14.65 1.40 14.09
N VAL A 50 -15.95 1.16 14.25
CA VAL A 50 -17.02 1.82 13.46
C VAL A 50 -17.69 2.93 14.27
N GLY A 51 -17.59 2.86 15.59
CA GLY A 51 -18.29 3.76 16.51
C GLY A 51 -19.70 3.27 16.86
N PRO A 52 -20.42 4.02 17.72
CA PRO A 52 -21.75 3.63 18.20
C PRO A 52 -22.79 3.50 17.10
N VAL A 53 -22.58 4.07 15.93
CA VAL A 53 -23.45 3.92 14.76
C VAL A 53 -23.57 2.47 14.30
N TYR A 54 -22.59 1.62 14.62
CA TYR A 54 -22.64 0.18 14.34
C TYR A 54 -23.91 -0.49 14.88
N LEU A 55 -24.34 -0.11 16.10
CA LEU A 55 -25.54 -0.63 16.73
C LEU A 55 -26.83 -0.32 15.96
N PHE A 56 -26.79 0.66 15.08
CA PHE A 56 -27.94 1.12 14.30
C PHE A 56 -27.92 0.62 12.84
N LEU A 57 -26.89 -0.08 12.40
CA LEU A 57 -26.84 -0.64 11.04
C LEU A 57 -27.96 -1.67 10.81
N LEU A 58 -28.08 -2.64 11.73
CA LEU A 58 -29.12 -3.66 11.64
C LEU A 58 -30.53 -3.09 11.82
N PRO A 59 -30.84 -2.28 12.86
CA PRO A 59 -32.13 -1.60 12.94
C PRO A 59 -32.42 -0.77 11.68
N GLY A 60 -31.49 0.01 11.19
CA GLY A 60 -31.66 0.80 9.97
C GLY A 60 -32.02 -0.06 8.75
N ALA A 61 -31.38 -1.20 8.60
CA ALA A 61 -31.66 -2.15 7.53
C ALA A 61 -33.08 -2.75 7.65
N LEU A 62 -33.47 -3.17 8.86
CA LEU A 62 -34.78 -3.81 9.13
C LEU A 62 -35.95 -2.84 8.95
N PHE A 63 -35.79 -1.58 9.37
CA PHE A 63 -36.81 -0.54 9.25
C PHE A 63 -36.81 0.20 7.91
N ALA A 64 -35.88 -0.13 7.01
CA ALA A 64 -35.83 0.48 5.69
C ALA A 64 -37.03 0.13 4.81
N LYS A 65 -37.41 1.05 3.89
CA LYS A 65 -38.42 0.81 2.86
C LYS A 65 -37.95 -0.28 1.88
N LYS A 66 -38.86 -0.83 1.06
CA LYS A 66 -38.59 -1.97 0.14
C LYS A 66 -37.26 -1.86 -0.65
N ARG A 67 -36.99 -0.70 -1.27
CA ARG A 67 -35.72 -0.47 -1.99
C ARG A 67 -34.51 -0.49 -1.04
N GLY A 68 -34.63 0.18 0.10
CA GLY A 68 -33.53 0.17 1.11
C GLY A 68 -33.23 -1.21 1.64
N ARG A 69 -34.24 -2.08 1.81
CA ARG A 69 -34.04 -3.49 2.21
C ARG A 69 -33.28 -4.29 1.16
N ALA A 70 -33.50 -4.04 -0.13
CA ALA A 70 -32.74 -4.69 -1.19
C ALA A 70 -31.26 -4.31 -1.12
N PHE A 71 -30.94 -3.01 -0.92
CA PHE A 71 -29.58 -2.56 -0.68
C PHE A 71 -28.99 -3.15 0.62
N ALA A 72 -29.76 -3.19 1.69
CA ALA A 72 -29.34 -3.77 2.96
C ALA A 72 -29.02 -5.27 2.84
N LEU A 73 -29.82 -6.02 2.09
CA LEU A 73 -29.55 -7.45 1.82
C LEU A 73 -28.24 -7.63 1.02
N GLY A 74 -28.02 -6.82 -0.02
CA GLY A 74 -26.77 -6.86 -0.78
C GLY A 74 -25.56 -6.51 0.09
N ALA A 75 -25.65 -5.44 0.86
CA ALA A 75 -24.57 -5.04 1.79
C ALA A 75 -24.33 -6.08 2.89
N GLY A 76 -25.41 -6.66 3.44
CA GLY A 76 -25.34 -7.73 4.43
C GLY A 76 -24.69 -8.99 3.87
N LEU A 77 -24.95 -9.34 2.60
CA LEU A 77 -24.27 -10.44 1.93
C LEU A 77 -22.78 -10.17 1.74
N VAL A 78 -22.41 -8.96 1.32
CA VAL A 78 -20.99 -8.55 1.20
C VAL A 78 -20.30 -8.61 2.55
N TRP A 79 -20.96 -8.12 3.62
CA TRP A 79 -20.43 -8.21 4.98
C TRP A 79 -20.22 -9.66 5.40
N LEU A 80 -21.22 -10.52 5.21
CA LEU A 80 -21.15 -11.93 5.56
C LEU A 80 -20.04 -12.66 4.83
N VAL A 81 -19.91 -12.43 3.53
CA VAL A 81 -18.82 -12.99 2.71
C VAL A 81 -17.46 -12.51 3.21
N ALA A 82 -17.33 -11.21 3.48
CA ALA A 82 -16.10 -10.64 4.02
C ALA A 82 -15.76 -11.20 5.42
N GLU A 83 -16.76 -11.49 6.24
CA GLU A 83 -16.59 -12.01 7.60
C GLU A 83 -16.12 -13.46 7.64
N LEU A 84 -16.54 -14.25 6.64
CA LEU A 84 -16.31 -15.70 6.61
C LEU A 84 -15.12 -16.10 5.75
N ILE A 85 -14.79 -15.30 4.73
CA ILE A 85 -13.82 -15.68 3.71
C ILE A 85 -12.67 -14.68 3.67
N LEU A 86 -11.46 -15.20 3.84
CA LEU A 86 -10.23 -14.47 3.59
C LEU A 86 -9.78 -14.76 2.15
N PHE A 87 -9.74 -13.73 1.30
CA PHE A 87 -9.44 -13.86 -0.13
C PHE A 87 -7.98 -13.64 -0.47
N GLN A 88 -7.27 -12.87 0.34
CA GLN A 88 -5.93 -12.39 0.01
C GLN A 88 -4.95 -12.64 1.15
N PRO A 89 -3.65 -12.81 0.86
CA PRO A 89 -2.61 -12.97 1.88
C PRO A 89 -2.56 -11.79 2.84
N ASN A 90 -2.75 -10.56 2.32
CA ASN A 90 -2.83 -9.36 3.12
C ASN A 90 -4.23 -9.23 3.73
N VAL A 91 -4.32 -9.48 5.04
CA VAL A 91 -5.60 -9.39 5.77
C VAL A 91 -6.23 -8.00 5.68
N TYR A 92 -5.43 -6.93 5.62
CA TYR A 92 -5.95 -5.57 5.53
C TYR A 92 -6.65 -5.25 4.20
N ASP A 93 -6.28 -5.90 3.12
CA ASP A 93 -6.95 -5.71 1.83
C ASP A 93 -8.38 -6.26 1.80
N ASN A 94 -8.66 -7.28 2.61
CA ASN A 94 -10.00 -7.82 2.77
C ASN A 94 -10.93 -6.86 3.51
N ASN A 95 -10.42 -5.94 4.35
CA ASN A 95 -11.21 -4.90 5.04
C ASN A 95 -11.98 -4.00 4.07
N LYS A 96 -11.53 -3.85 2.83
CA LYS A 96 -12.20 -3.03 1.81
C LYS A 96 -13.64 -3.46 1.55
N LEU A 97 -13.94 -4.76 1.66
CA LEU A 97 -15.30 -5.28 1.53
C LEU A 97 -16.21 -4.79 2.66
N PHE A 98 -15.70 -4.73 3.89
CA PHE A 98 -16.45 -4.17 5.02
C PHE A 98 -16.74 -2.67 4.82
N TYR A 99 -15.80 -1.90 4.26
CA TYR A 99 -16.05 -0.49 3.96
C TYR A 99 -17.19 -0.31 2.94
N VAL A 100 -17.22 -1.13 1.88
CA VAL A 100 -18.29 -1.10 0.89
C VAL A 100 -19.65 -1.41 1.53
N ALA A 101 -19.72 -2.47 2.34
CA ALA A 101 -20.93 -2.86 3.03
C ALA A 101 -21.37 -1.78 4.05
N TYR A 102 -20.43 -1.26 4.83
CA TYR A 102 -20.68 -0.21 5.82
C TYR A 102 -21.20 1.08 5.17
N MET A 103 -20.54 1.57 4.12
CA MET A 103 -20.96 2.78 3.42
C MET A 103 -22.36 2.64 2.82
N THR A 104 -22.75 1.42 2.41
CA THR A 104 -24.10 1.15 1.89
C THR A 104 -25.15 1.12 3.01
N LEU A 105 -24.81 0.61 4.20
CA LEU A 105 -25.71 0.52 5.35
C LEU A 105 -25.84 1.85 6.11
N LEU A 106 -24.83 2.70 6.09
CA LEU A 106 -24.77 3.94 6.86
C LEU A 106 -25.96 4.90 6.58
N PRO A 107 -26.39 5.17 5.32
CA PRO A 107 -27.56 6.01 5.05
C PRO A 107 -28.86 5.44 5.64
N LEU A 108 -28.98 4.11 5.72
CA LEU A 108 -30.15 3.47 6.32
C LEU A 108 -30.16 3.64 7.85
N ALA A 109 -28.99 3.48 8.48
CA ALA A 109 -28.80 3.76 9.90
C ALA A 109 -29.09 5.24 10.23
N ALA A 110 -28.57 6.16 9.41
CA ALA A 110 -28.83 7.60 9.56
C ALA A 110 -30.30 7.92 9.47
N THR A 111 -31.05 7.36 8.50
CA THR A 111 -32.49 7.53 8.34
C THR A 111 -33.24 7.01 9.57
N TYR A 112 -32.82 5.88 10.10
CA TYR A 112 -33.41 5.31 11.32
C TYR A 112 -33.13 6.19 12.55
N LEU A 113 -31.93 6.70 12.71
CA LEU A 113 -31.58 7.62 13.79
C LEU A 113 -32.35 8.91 13.77
N VAL A 114 -32.60 9.51 12.58
CA VAL A 114 -33.48 10.67 12.43
C VAL A 114 -34.91 10.32 12.86
N THR A 115 -35.41 9.17 12.43
CA THR A 115 -36.75 8.69 12.85
C THR A 115 -36.82 8.49 14.36
N LEU A 116 -35.78 7.95 14.97
CA LEU A 116 -35.67 7.76 16.43
C LEU A 116 -35.67 9.12 17.15
N TYR A 117 -34.87 10.06 16.65
CA TYR A 117 -34.82 11.43 17.16
C TYR A 117 -36.21 12.10 17.13
N ASP A 118 -36.96 11.93 16.04
CA ASP A 118 -38.33 12.47 15.93
C ASP A 118 -39.31 11.83 16.91
N ARG A 119 -39.16 10.52 17.16
CA ARG A 119 -39.99 9.81 18.17
C ARG A 119 -39.71 10.29 19.60
N MET A 120 -38.51 10.78 19.87
CA MET A 120 -38.11 11.32 21.18
C MET A 120 -38.56 12.77 21.42
N ARG A 121 -39.58 13.30 20.69
CA ARG A 121 -40.01 14.71 20.81
C ARG A 121 -40.40 15.11 22.23
N GLY A 122 -40.93 14.18 23.02
CA GLY A 122 -41.32 14.40 24.41
C GLY A 122 -40.17 14.29 25.43
N LEU A 123 -38.98 13.88 25.01
CA LEU A 123 -37.85 13.69 25.94
C LEU A 123 -37.12 15.02 26.16
N PRO A 124 -37.05 15.55 27.41
CA PRO A 124 -36.23 16.70 27.73
C PRO A 124 -34.74 16.34 27.50
N GLY A 125 -33.98 17.25 26.88
CA GLY A 125 -32.57 17.03 26.59
C GLY A 125 -32.26 16.23 25.32
N ARG A 126 -33.26 15.83 24.51
CA ARG A 126 -33.04 15.06 23.28
C ARG A 126 -32.01 15.70 22.33
N ARG A 127 -31.95 17.04 22.28
CA ARG A 127 -30.99 17.77 21.43
C ARG A 127 -29.56 17.55 21.93
N LEU A 128 -29.37 17.61 23.24
CA LEU A 128 -28.07 17.34 23.87
C LEU A 128 -27.62 15.90 23.60
N LEU A 129 -28.52 14.94 23.81
CA LEU A 129 -28.26 13.53 23.57
C LEU A 129 -27.84 13.27 22.11
N ALA A 130 -28.60 13.83 21.16
CA ALA A 130 -28.28 13.71 19.73
C ALA A 130 -26.94 14.39 19.37
N GLY A 131 -26.67 15.56 19.95
CA GLY A 131 -25.38 16.25 19.76
C GLY A 131 -24.18 15.46 20.28
N VAL A 132 -24.28 14.94 21.50
CA VAL A 132 -23.23 14.08 22.09
C VAL A 132 -23.03 12.82 21.23
N PHE A 133 -24.12 12.15 20.83
CA PHE A 133 -24.04 10.99 19.96
C PHE A 133 -23.36 11.30 18.63
N ALA A 134 -23.76 12.41 17.97
CA ALA A 134 -23.14 12.83 16.71
C ALA A 134 -21.63 13.14 16.88
N ILE A 135 -21.25 13.83 17.96
CA ILE A 135 -19.84 14.11 18.27
C ILE A 135 -19.08 12.79 18.42
N VAL A 136 -19.57 11.84 19.20
CA VAL A 136 -18.91 10.56 19.40
C VAL A 136 -18.77 9.77 18.09
N CYS A 137 -19.77 9.83 17.21
CA CYS A 137 -19.70 9.16 15.91
C CYS A 137 -18.63 9.72 14.97
N VAL A 138 -18.34 11.03 15.05
CA VAL A 138 -17.39 11.69 14.12
C VAL A 138 -16.05 12.01 14.74
N LEU A 139 -15.91 11.93 16.06
CA LEU A 139 -14.73 12.39 16.80
C LEU A 139 -13.45 11.69 16.34
N SER A 140 -13.48 10.37 16.18
CA SER A 140 -12.32 9.60 15.73
C SER A 140 -11.85 10.03 14.35
N GLY A 141 -12.77 10.20 13.40
CA GLY A 141 -12.44 10.70 12.06
C GLY A 141 -11.89 12.12 12.10
N ALA A 142 -12.53 13.00 12.88
CA ALA A 142 -12.05 14.38 13.05
C ALA A 142 -10.65 14.45 13.65
N LEU A 143 -10.34 13.62 14.65
CA LEU A 143 -9.01 13.54 15.24
C LEU A 143 -7.98 12.98 14.26
N SER A 144 -8.35 11.98 13.44
CA SER A 144 -7.47 11.45 12.39
C SER A 144 -7.14 12.53 11.35
N VAL A 145 -8.15 13.25 10.86
CA VAL A 145 -7.93 14.38 9.93
C VAL A 145 -7.06 15.47 10.59
N ALA A 146 -7.34 15.83 11.83
CA ALA A 146 -6.56 16.85 12.55
C ALA A 146 -5.08 16.40 12.75
N ARG A 147 -4.85 15.12 12.96
CA ARG A 147 -3.49 14.56 13.02
C ARG A 147 -2.81 14.68 11.66
N GLU A 148 -3.45 14.23 10.58
CA GLU A 148 -2.85 14.28 9.24
C GLU A 148 -2.55 15.71 8.79
N VAL A 149 -3.45 16.65 9.06
CA VAL A 149 -3.23 18.10 8.75
C VAL A 149 -2.00 18.67 9.50
N ARG A 150 -1.67 18.10 10.68
CA ARG A 150 -0.52 18.52 11.49
C ARG A 150 0.72 17.66 11.25
N SER A 151 0.56 16.55 10.54
CA SER A 151 1.68 15.66 10.23
C SER A 151 2.60 16.34 9.23
N ASP A 152 3.87 16.36 9.56
CA ASP A 152 4.96 16.75 8.66
C ASP A 152 5.91 15.57 8.54
N TYR A 153 5.90 14.91 7.39
CA TYR A 153 6.79 13.80 7.10
C TYR A 153 7.30 13.89 5.66
N GLN A 154 8.57 13.63 5.52
CA GLN A 154 9.27 13.65 4.24
C GLN A 154 9.38 12.22 3.69
N LEU A 155 8.91 12.00 2.48
CA LEU A 155 9.02 10.69 1.81
C LEU A 155 10.39 10.49 1.14
N TYR A 156 10.94 11.57 0.61
CA TYR A 156 12.24 11.60 -0.08
C TYR A 156 13.05 12.79 0.43
N SER A 157 14.36 12.59 0.64
CA SER A 157 15.28 13.70 0.88
C SER A 157 15.39 14.60 -0.35
N ALA A 158 15.85 15.83 -0.16
CA ALA A 158 16.10 16.74 -1.28
C ALA A 158 17.16 16.15 -2.23
N GLU A 159 18.17 15.49 -1.68
CA GLU A 159 19.25 14.82 -2.37
C GLU A 159 18.75 13.65 -3.21
N ALA A 160 17.81 12.84 -2.69
CA ALA A 160 17.17 11.75 -3.43
C ALA A 160 16.31 12.29 -4.60
N VAL A 161 15.61 13.41 -4.40
CA VAL A 161 14.85 14.07 -5.47
C VAL A 161 15.77 14.60 -6.57
N GLN A 162 16.88 15.26 -6.22
CA GLN A 162 17.87 15.76 -7.17
C GLN A 162 18.51 14.61 -7.97
N ALA A 163 18.86 13.51 -7.30
CA ALA A 163 19.41 12.34 -7.96
C ALA A 163 18.39 11.70 -8.93
N ALA A 164 17.11 11.64 -8.54
CA ALA A 164 16.06 11.14 -9.41
C ALA A 164 15.82 12.04 -10.63
N GLN A 165 15.88 13.36 -10.47
CA GLN A 165 15.81 14.32 -11.57
C GLN A 165 16.98 14.14 -12.53
N TRP A 166 18.21 14.01 -12.02
CA TRP A 166 19.37 13.72 -12.84
C TRP A 166 19.20 12.43 -13.66
N ILE A 167 18.69 11.36 -13.03
CA ILE A 167 18.41 10.09 -13.73
C ILE A 167 17.34 10.29 -14.81
N ASP A 168 16.30 11.05 -14.53
CA ASP A 168 15.24 11.31 -15.52
C ASP A 168 15.75 12.06 -16.75
N GLU A 169 16.63 13.03 -16.55
CA GLU A 169 17.21 13.85 -17.63
C GLU A 169 18.30 13.13 -18.43
N HIS A 170 19.11 12.28 -17.78
CA HIS A 170 20.34 11.74 -18.39
C HIS A 170 20.27 10.24 -18.70
N ALA A 171 19.52 9.44 -17.95
CA ALA A 171 19.44 8.01 -18.18
C ALA A 171 18.38 7.66 -19.25
N PRO A 172 18.61 6.61 -20.08
CA PRO A 172 17.59 6.09 -20.99
C PRO A 172 16.29 5.76 -20.26
N GLN A 173 15.14 5.90 -20.93
CA GLN A 173 13.84 5.55 -20.33
C GLN A 173 13.73 4.07 -19.96
N ASP A 174 14.41 3.20 -20.67
CA ASP A 174 14.47 1.76 -20.45
C ASP A 174 15.62 1.33 -19.54
N ALA A 175 16.41 2.28 -18.99
CA ALA A 175 17.53 1.99 -18.11
C ALA A 175 17.13 1.16 -16.90
N VAL A 176 18.00 0.22 -16.53
CA VAL A 176 17.90 -0.59 -15.32
C VAL A 176 18.89 -0.08 -14.30
N VAL A 177 18.42 0.23 -13.11
CA VAL A 177 19.22 0.75 -12.01
C VAL A 177 19.26 -0.27 -10.88
N LEU A 178 20.45 -0.61 -10.44
CA LEU A 178 20.65 -1.34 -9.18
C LEU A 178 20.44 -0.36 -8.03
N THR A 179 19.42 -0.58 -7.24
CA THR A 179 19.04 0.16 -6.02
C THR A 179 18.33 -0.79 -5.08
N SER A 180 17.95 -0.35 -3.90
CA SER A 180 17.24 -1.17 -2.91
C SER A 180 15.80 -1.52 -3.31
N ASP A 181 15.25 -2.49 -2.58
CA ASP A 181 13.82 -2.87 -2.64
C ASP A 181 12.94 -2.01 -1.71
N ASN A 182 13.36 -0.79 -1.39
CA ASN A 182 12.58 0.14 -0.57
C ASN A 182 11.24 0.47 -1.22
N HIS A 183 10.20 0.59 -0.39
CA HIS A 183 8.87 0.99 -0.84
C HIS A 183 8.88 2.39 -1.47
N ASN A 184 9.54 3.34 -0.84
CA ASN A 184 9.72 4.69 -1.34
C ASN A 184 11.06 4.79 -2.09
N ASN A 185 11.15 4.13 -3.25
CA ASN A 185 12.36 4.14 -4.05
C ASN A 185 12.33 5.32 -5.03
N ALA A 186 13.28 6.26 -4.91
CA ALA A 186 13.34 7.46 -5.73
C ALA A 186 13.54 7.16 -7.22
N VAL A 187 14.32 6.13 -7.54
CA VAL A 187 14.60 5.71 -8.94
C VAL A 187 13.34 5.26 -9.65
N SER A 188 12.57 4.37 -9.03
CA SER A 188 11.34 3.85 -9.65
C SER A 188 10.16 4.81 -9.56
N SER A 189 10.04 5.55 -8.44
CA SER A 189 8.86 6.38 -8.17
C SER A 189 8.96 7.78 -8.75
N LEU A 190 10.15 8.39 -8.77
CA LEU A 190 10.36 9.75 -9.24
C LEU A 190 10.98 9.78 -10.64
N ALA A 191 12.03 8.98 -10.88
CA ALA A 191 12.70 8.94 -12.18
C ALA A 191 12.02 7.98 -13.17
N GLY A 192 11.11 7.10 -12.73
CA GLY A 192 10.40 6.18 -13.61
C GLY A 192 11.29 5.16 -14.32
N ARG A 193 12.43 4.80 -13.73
CA ARG A 193 13.35 3.82 -14.32
C ARG A 193 13.13 2.44 -13.71
N LYS A 194 13.53 1.41 -14.46
CA LYS A 194 13.46 0.01 -14.00
C LYS A 194 14.48 -0.23 -12.90
N ILE A 195 14.13 -1.08 -11.96
CA ILE A 195 15.01 -1.53 -10.88
C ILE A 195 15.14 -3.05 -10.93
N VAL A 196 16.25 -3.60 -10.41
CA VAL A 196 16.53 -5.04 -10.44
C VAL A 196 15.50 -5.84 -9.66
N CYS A 197 15.14 -5.37 -8.47
CA CYS A 197 14.11 -6.00 -7.63
C CYS A 197 13.22 -4.93 -7.05
N GLY A 198 11.91 -5.09 -7.20
CA GLY A 198 10.91 -4.23 -6.60
C GLY A 198 10.67 -4.56 -5.13
N THR A 199 9.77 -3.80 -4.50
CA THR A 199 9.42 -3.95 -3.09
C THR A 199 8.92 -5.35 -2.78
N ALA A 200 9.63 -6.06 -1.90
CA ALA A 200 9.36 -7.45 -1.55
C ALA A 200 7.92 -7.70 -1.08
N SER A 201 7.34 -6.79 -0.29
CA SER A 201 5.96 -6.92 0.19
C SER A 201 4.95 -6.90 -0.97
N PHE A 202 5.10 -6.02 -1.96
CA PHE A 202 4.21 -5.98 -3.11
C PHE A 202 4.34 -7.23 -3.96
N LEU A 203 5.57 -7.66 -4.26
CA LEU A 203 5.81 -8.85 -5.04
C LEU A 203 5.22 -10.09 -4.36
N TYR A 204 5.43 -10.23 -3.04
CA TYR A 204 4.86 -11.31 -2.25
C TYR A 204 3.34 -11.34 -2.30
N TYR A 205 2.68 -10.21 -2.04
CA TYR A 205 1.21 -10.14 -2.04
C TYR A 205 0.57 -10.29 -3.43
N HIS A 206 1.34 -10.08 -4.49
CA HIS A 206 0.91 -10.36 -5.86
C HIS A 206 1.30 -11.76 -6.34
N GLY A 207 1.91 -12.59 -5.48
CA GLY A 207 2.31 -13.96 -5.81
C GLY A 207 3.44 -14.05 -6.84
N VAL A 208 4.25 -12.99 -6.95
CA VAL A 208 5.42 -12.95 -7.83
C VAL A 208 6.62 -13.49 -7.07
N ASP A 209 7.29 -14.49 -7.64
CA ASP A 209 8.58 -14.95 -7.08
C ASP A 209 9.67 -13.94 -7.45
N TYR A 210 10.32 -13.40 -6.44
CA TYR A 210 11.38 -12.39 -6.54
C TYR A 210 12.68 -12.83 -5.88
N SER A 211 12.77 -14.08 -5.44
CA SER A 211 13.89 -14.59 -4.65
C SER A 211 15.21 -14.49 -5.39
N ALA A 212 15.23 -14.84 -6.69
CA ALA A 212 16.41 -14.74 -7.53
C ALA A 212 16.89 -13.30 -7.72
N GLN A 213 15.96 -12.37 -8.02
CA GLN A 213 16.26 -10.94 -8.19
C GLN A 213 16.80 -10.32 -6.90
N ARG A 214 16.19 -10.65 -5.76
CA ARG A 214 16.61 -10.14 -4.46
C ARG A 214 18.01 -10.66 -4.07
N SER A 215 18.29 -11.93 -4.32
CA SER A 215 19.62 -12.50 -4.08
C SER A 215 20.67 -11.88 -4.98
N ALA A 216 20.36 -11.68 -6.27
CA ALA A 216 21.23 -11.01 -7.22
C ALA A 216 21.50 -9.54 -6.85
N GLN A 217 20.47 -8.79 -6.47
CA GLN A 217 20.59 -7.42 -5.99
C GLN A 217 21.56 -7.32 -4.80
N ARG A 218 21.41 -8.20 -3.81
CA ARG A 218 22.30 -8.26 -2.65
C ARG A 218 23.74 -8.60 -3.05
N ALA A 219 23.94 -9.62 -3.89
CA ALA A 219 25.26 -10.02 -4.36
C ALA A 219 25.97 -8.89 -5.12
N MET A 220 25.25 -8.16 -5.99
CA MET A 220 25.80 -7.03 -6.74
C MET A 220 26.22 -5.85 -5.84
N PHE A 221 25.60 -5.65 -4.69
CA PHE A 221 26.04 -4.65 -3.73
C PHE A 221 27.19 -5.13 -2.84
N GLU A 222 27.12 -6.37 -2.37
CA GLU A 222 28.02 -6.89 -1.34
C GLU A 222 29.29 -7.53 -1.94
N GLN A 223 29.25 -8.00 -3.19
CA GLN A 223 30.33 -8.67 -3.91
C GLN A 223 30.40 -8.21 -5.38
N PRO A 224 30.51 -6.90 -5.65
CA PRO A 224 30.43 -6.37 -7.00
C PRO A 224 31.50 -6.92 -7.95
N GLY A 225 32.71 -7.20 -7.44
CA GLY A 225 33.82 -7.77 -8.23
C GLY A 225 33.55 -9.19 -8.74
N GLU A 226 32.71 -9.96 -8.04
CA GLU A 226 32.32 -11.33 -8.43
C GLU A 226 30.99 -11.36 -9.19
N SER A 227 30.30 -10.22 -9.32
CA SER A 227 28.94 -10.12 -9.83
C SER A 227 28.83 -9.67 -11.29
N ALA A 228 29.90 -9.68 -12.06
CA ALA A 228 29.92 -9.21 -13.45
C ALA A 228 28.84 -9.87 -14.34
N GLU A 229 28.63 -11.18 -14.16
CA GLU A 229 27.60 -11.93 -14.88
C GLU A 229 26.19 -11.48 -14.48
N LEU A 230 25.96 -11.16 -13.20
CA LEU A 230 24.67 -10.67 -12.70
C LEU A 230 24.37 -9.27 -13.25
N PHE A 231 25.33 -8.36 -13.28
CA PHE A 231 25.16 -7.05 -13.91
C PHE A 231 24.74 -7.19 -15.38
N SER A 232 25.38 -8.11 -16.11
CA SER A 232 25.02 -8.40 -17.51
C SER A 232 23.68 -9.07 -17.64
N GLN A 233 23.37 -10.09 -16.83
CA GLN A 233 22.11 -10.83 -16.85
C GLN A 233 20.89 -9.94 -16.61
N TYR A 234 20.99 -9.01 -15.67
CA TYR A 234 19.92 -8.09 -15.35
C TYR A 234 19.97 -6.78 -16.18
N GLY A 235 20.97 -6.63 -17.04
CA GLY A 235 21.13 -5.48 -17.91
C GLY A 235 21.27 -4.17 -17.13
N VAL A 236 22.02 -4.19 -16.04
CA VAL A 236 22.19 -3.03 -15.16
C VAL A 236 22.96 -1.93 -15.85
N ASP A 237 22.40 -0.74 -15.94
CA ASP A 237 23.03 0.44 -16.51
C ASP A 237 23.69 1.32 -15.46
N TYR A 238 23.08 1.45 -14.27
CA TYR A 238 23.55 2.32 -13.21
C TYR A 238 23.45 1.62 -11.84
N ILE A 239 24.34 2.01 -10.93
CA ILE A 239 24.27 1.67 -9.51
C ILE A 239 23.93 2.96 -8.74
N TYR A 240 22.83 2.94 -7.98
CA TYR A 240 22.38 4.01 -7.10
C TYR A 240 22.69 3.61 -5.65
N ILE A 241 23.42 4.44 -4.93
CA ILE A 241 23.79 4.21 -3.53
C ILE A 241 23.43 5.44 -2.72
N SER A 242 22.50 5.29 -1.79
CA SER A 242 22.08 6.29 -0.81
C SER A 242 22.33 5.82 0.62
N GLY A 243 21.93 6.62 1.59
CA GLY A 243 21.92 6.21 3.00
C GLY A 243 21.11 4.94 3.25
N TYR A 244 20.06 4.70 2.47
CA TYR A 244 19.26 3.48 2.61
C TYR A 244 20.01 2.23 2.16
N GLU A 245 20.68 2.27 1.02
CA GLU A 245 21.50 1.14 0.54
C GLU A 245 22.60 0.80 1.53
N ARG A 246 23.31 1.82 2.02
CA ARG A 246 24.37 1.66 3.03
C ARG A 246 23.89 1.05 4.34
N ALA A 247 22.64 1.37 4.75
CA ALA A 247 22.07 0.86 5.99
C ALA A 247 21.55 -0.58 5.89
N ASN A 248 21.18 -1.05 4.68
CA ASN A 248 20.48 -2.33 4.50
C ASN A 248 21.30 -3.41 3.77
N TYR A 249 22.42 -3.01 3.14
CA TYR A 249 23.35 -3.91 2.47
C TYR A 249 24.77 -3.62 2.95
N ALA A 250 25.64 -4.65 2.96
CA ALA A 250 27.06 -4.46 3.17
C ALA A 250 27.72 -4.01 1.85
N VAL A 251 27.37 -2.76 1.41
CA VAL A 251 27.80 -2.23 0.11
C VAL A 251 29.32 -2.10 0.06
N ASP A 252 29.96 -2.78 -0.89
CA ASP A 252 31.38 -2.60 -1.18
C ASP A 252 31.59 -1.42 -2.15
N GLU A 253 31.49 -0.21 -1.58
CA GLU A 253 31.65 1.02 -2.36
C GLU A 253 33.05 1.19 -2.93
N GLU A 254 34.08 0.63 -2.29
CA GLU A 254 35.44 0.73 -2.78
C GLU A 254 35.63 -0.04 -4.09
N THR A 255 35.14 -1.27 -4.16
CA THR A 255 35.19 -2.07 -5.39
C THR A 255 34.32 -1.47 -6.48
N ILE A 256 33.14 -0.93 -6.13
CA ILE A 256 32.26 -0.26 -7.08
C ILE A 256 32.93 1.00 -7.66
N ALA A 257 33.54 1.84 -6.82
CA ALA A 257 34.20 3.06 -7.25
C ALA A 257 35.44 2.79 -8.10
N ASN A 258 36.15 1.70 -7.84
CA ASN A 258 37.31 1.28 -8.63
C ASN A 258 36.92 0.66 -9.99
N SER A 259 35.73 0.08 -10.09
CA SER A 259 35.26 -0.66 -11.28
C SER A 259 34.40 0.17 -12.22
N TYR A 260 33.68 1.17 -11.71
CA TYR A 260 32.67 1.92 -12.44
C TYR A 260 32.84 3.43 -12.28
N PRO A 261 32.72 4.22 -13.36
CA PRO A 261 32.84 5.67 -13.29
C PRO A 261 31.67 6.27 -12.50
N LEU A 262 32.00 7.15 -11.56
CA LEU A 262 31.04 8.01 -10.85
C LEU A 262 30.46 9.04 -11.86
N VAL A 263 29.13 9.11 -11.95
CA VAL A 263 28.43 9.96 -12.94
C VAL A 263 27.59 11.05 -12.28
N TYR A 264 27.25 10.87 -11.02
CA TYR A 264 26.54 11.86 -10.20
C TYR A 264 26.86 11.64 -8.73
N GLU A 265 27.02 12.72 -7.99
CA GLU A 265 27.22 12.71 -6.54
C GLU A 265 26.61 13.97 -5.92
N ASN A 266 25.98 13.81 -4.78
CA ASN A 266 25.61 14.85 -3.85
C ASN A 266 25.87 14.39 -2.41
N ASP A 267 25.41 15.13 -1.40
CA ASP A 267 25.70 14.84 0.00
C ASP A 267 25.20 13.46 0.48
N GLU A 268 24.21 12.87 -0.17
CA GLU A 268 23.61 11.59 0.24
C GLU A 268 23.81 10.49 -0.80
N VAL A 269 23.74 10.81 -2.09
CA VAL A 269 23.58 9.84 -3.18
C VAL A 269 24.81 9.83 -4.08
N LYS A 270 25.26 8.61 -4.45
CA LYS A 270 26.22 8.36 -5.52
C LYS A 270 25.61 7.51 -6.61
N LEU A 271 25.84 7.88 -7.87
CA LEU A 271 25.51 7.10 -9.03
C LEU A 271 26.75 6.71 -9.80
N TYR A 272 26.83 5.41 -10.15
CA TYR A 272 27.91 4.87 -10.98
C TYR A 272 27.32 4.30 -12.28
N ALA A 273 27.98 4.52 -13.43
CA ALA A 273 27.59 3.94 -14.71
C ALA A 273 28.25 2.57 -14.91
N VAL A 274 27.45 1.56 -15.25
CA VAL A 274 27.90 0.16 -15.43
C VAL A 274 27.99 -0.18 -16.91
N SER A 275 26.94 0.11 -17.69
CA SER A 275 26.88 -0.27 -19.09
C SER A 275 27.61 0.73 -20.00
N SER A 276 28.11 0.26 -21.14
CA SER A 276 28.73 1.13 -22.16
C SER A 276 27.78 2.20 -22.70
N ARG A 277 26.47 1.92 -22.72
CA ARG A 277 25.46 2.91 -23.13
C ARG A 277 25.27 4.01 -22.08
N ALA A 278 25.45 3.68 -20.80
CA ALA A 278 25.43 4.65 -19.71
C ALA A 278 26.69 5.55 -19.76
N VAL A 279 27.88 4.96 -19.98
CA VAL A 279 29.15 5.67 -20.11
C VAL A 279 29.18 6.54 -21.36
N GLY A 280 28.66 6.06 -22.50
CA GLY A 280 28.65 6.79 -23.78
C GLY A 280 27.81 8.08 -23.77
N ARG A 281 26.79 8.18 -22.94
CA ARG A 281 26.01 9.40 -22.76
C ARG A 281 26.72 10.49 -21.98
N LEU A 282 27.64 10.15 -21.10
CA LEU A 282 28.46 11.11 -20.34
C LEU A 282 29.37 11.96 -21.24
N SER A 283 29.83 11.38 -22.37
CA SER A 283 30.66 12.11 -23.35
C SER A 283 29.88 13.19 -24.11
N LEU A 284 28.53 13.14 -24.09
CA LEU A 284 27.65 14.11 -24.75
C LEU A 284 27.19 15.24 -23.81
N HIS A 285 27.27 15.02 -22.49
CA HIS A 285 26.91 16.01 -21.45
C HIS A 285 27.96 15.99 -20.35
N PRO A 286 29.05 16.79 -20.47
CA PRO A 286 30.06 16.86 -19.40
C PRO A 286 29.42 17.33 -18.09
N LEU A 287 29.86 16.71 -16.98
CA LEU A 287 29.43 16.94 -15.61
C LEU A 287 29.18 18.44 -15.32
N ALA A 288 27.92 18.78 -15.04
CA ALA A 288 27.61 20.05 -14.37
C ALA A 288 28.04 19.87 -12.92
N THR A 289 29.23 20.37 -12.58
CA THR A 289 29.63 20.55 -11.21
C THR A 289 28.64 21.53 -10.57
N ALA A 290 27.81 21.03 -9.63
CA ALA A 290 26.98 21.89 -8.80
C ALA A 290 27.90 22.80 -7.99
N GLY A 291 27.87 24.11 -8.31
CA GLY A 291 28.48 25.16 -7.55
C GLY A 291 27.58 25.62 -6.41
#